data_39cde7e07793d5f6d54207ee9c73e245
#
_entry.id   39cde7e07793d5f6d54207ee9c73e245
#
_cell.length_a   1.000
_cell.length_b   1.000
_cell.length_c   1.000
_cell.angle_alpha   90.00
_cell.angle_beta   90.00
_cell.angle_gamma   90.00
#
_symmetry.space_group_name_H-M   'P 1'
#
loop_
_entity.id
_entity.type
_entity.pdbx_description
1 polymer ?
#
loop_
_entity_poly.entity_id
_entity_poly.type
_entity_poly.pdbx_seq_one_letter_code
_entity_poly.pdbx_strand_id
1 'polypeptide(L)'
;MVVALVLGVRFLHSGGTPTTTPALANPPRSELAPDGPPHLEALASAPDGLVLDMPIAQGRITAVVYHGVGNPEALPLTPNGHQLNAGLLASIGNLLAGAGSQGPGYYITSGGSGGGDTGSVDVGAVAGTNVYSPVDGRIVSMRPYIINGKAWGSVIQIQPASAPAVILTITNIHPARSLTVGATVGAATSRLGTVADLSKAVQQVVANFTSDAGNHVHIEASQAPATAPIL
;
A
#
# COMPACT_ATOMS: atom_id res chain seq x y z
N MET A 1 76.79 -11.48 35.45
CA MET A 1 76.59 -10.08 35.77
C MET A 1 75.56 -9.53 34.74
N VAL A 2 74.28 -9.51 35.06
CA VAL A 2 73.16 -9.07 34.17
C VAL A 2 72.68 -7.75 34.74
N VAL A 3 72.80 -6.68 34.00
CA VAL A 3 72.32 -5.34 34.35
C VAL A 3 70.87 -5.23 33.84
N ALA A 4 69.93 -5.13 34.77
CA ALA A 4 68.59 -4.85 34.47
C ALA A 4 68.34 -3.34 34.35
N LEU A 5 67.94 -2.88 33.16
CA LEU A 5 67.54 -1.50 32.89
C LEU A 5 66.04 -1.33 33.18
N VAL A 6 65.68 -0.58 34.25
CA VAL A 6 64.31 -0.24 34.57
C VAL A 6 63.97 1.09 33.87
N LEU A 7 63.12 1.01 32.84
CA LEU A 7 62.53 2.20 32.23
C LEU A 7 61.23 2.57 33.00
N GLY A 8 61.30 3.68 33.72
CA GLY A 8 60.12 4.26 34.36
C GLY A 8 59.22 4.96 33.35
N VAL A 9 58.01 4.42 33.17
CA VAL A 9 56.95 5.06 32.40
C VAL A 9 56.19 6.04 33.30
N ARG A 10 56.35 7.32 33.05
CA ARG A 10 55.51 8.37 33.70
C ARG A 10 54.15 8.41 33.02
N PHE A 11 53.08 8.04 33.75
CA PHE A 11 51.69 8.31 33.34
C PHE A 11 51.41 9.78 33.53
N LEU A 12 51.32 10.50 32.42
CA LEU A 12 50.68 11.81 32.37
C LEU A 12 49.17 11.62 32.45
N HIS A 13 48.57 12.01 33.55
CA HIS A 13 47.13 12.15 33.66
C HIS A 13 46.70 13.34 32.80
N SER A 14 46.25 13.06 31.57
CA SER A 14 45.47 14.00 30.74
C SER A 14 44.06 13.98 31.24
N GLY A 15 43.62 15.05 31.91
CA GLY A 15 42.23 15.26 32.25
C GLY A 15 41.38 15.32 30.98
N GLY A 16 40.76 14.20 30.64
CA GLY A 16 39.77 14.16 29.58
C GLY A 16 38.48 14.89 30.04
N THR A 17 38.19 16.02 29.42
CA THR A 17 36.84 16.59 29.46
C THR A 17 35.85 15.55 28.94
N PRO A 18 34.68 15.35 29.59
CA PRO A 18 33.69 14.43 29.07
C PRO A 18 33.22 14.95 27.72
N THR A 19 33.59 14.26 26.66
CA THR A 19 33.04 14.46 25.34
C THR A 19 31.59 14.02 25.40
N THR A 20 30.68 14.98 25.55
CA THR A 20 29.26 14.74 25.33
C THR A 20 29.12 14.28 23.89
N THR A 21 28.90 12.99 23.72
CA THR A 21 28.44 12.42 22.45
C THR A 21 27.18 13.19 22.05
N PRO A 22 27.12 13.86 20.88
CA PRO A 22 25.89 14.47 20.44
C PRO A 22 24.86 13.35 20.37
N ALA A 23 23.78 13.46 21.14
CA ALA A 23 22.61 12.62 20.93
C ALA A 23 22.33 12.65 19.42
N LEU A 24 22.29 11.48 18.79
CA LEU A 24 21.84 11.34 17.41
C LEU A 24 20.50 12.10 17.36
N ALA A 25 20.52 13.30 16.79
CA ALA A 25 19.31 14.04 16.48
C ALA A 25 18.46 13.07 15.67
N ASN A 26 17.27 12.75 16.18
CA ASN A 26 16.29 12.03 15.38
C ASN A 26 16.29 12.71 14.03
N PRO A 27 16.41 11.97 12.91
CA PRO A 27 16.32 12.58 11.59
C PRO A 27 15.08 13.45 11.59
N PRO A 28 15.13 14.67 11.01
CA PRO A 28 13.96 15.52 10.98
C PRO A 28 12.83 14.66 10.44
N ARG A 29 11.72 14.61 11.20
CA ARG A 29 10.49 13.97 10.75
C ARG A 29 10.26 14.56 9.37
N SER A 30 10.53 13.80 8.31
CA SER A 30 10.33 14.26 6.93
C SER A 30 8.97 14.92 6.92
N GLU A 31 8.90 16.18 6.54
CA GLU A 31 7.62 16.88 6.46
C GLU A 31 6.78 16.02 5.56
N LEU A 32 5.84 15.29 6.19
CA LEU A 32 5.05 14.30 5.48
C LEU A 32 4.33 15.07 4.37
N ALA A 33 4.49 14.64 3.13
CA ALA A 33 3.80 15.24 1.99
C ALA A 33 2.33 15.51 2.33
N PRO A 34 1.70 16.56 1.78
CA PRO A 34 0.32 16.88 2.11
C PRO A 34 -0.59 15.67 2.02
N ASP A 35 -1.46 15.45 3.01
CA ASP A 35 -2.43 14.36 3.03
C ASP A 35 -3.72 14.79 2.31
N GLY A 36 -3.55 15.37 1.11
CA GLY A 36 -4.60 15.77 0.18
C GLY A 36 -5.06 14.64 -0.72
N PRO A 37 -5.97 14.93 -1.66
CA PRO A 37 -6.35 13.96 -2.69
C PRO A 37 -5.13 13.60 -3.56
N PRO A 38 -5.06 12.35 -4.07
CA PRO A 38 -4.03 11.96 -5.01
C PRO A 38 -4.18 12.73 -6.33
N HIS A 39 -3.10 12.83 -7.08
CA HIS A 39 -3.22 13.17 -8.49
C HIS A 39 -3.92 12.01 -9.22
N LEU A 40 -4.71 12.35 -10.25
CA LEU A 40 -5.34 11.35 -11.11
C LEU A 40 -4.24 10.61 -11.87
N GLU A 41 -3.98 9.39 -11.46
CA GLU A 41 -2.93 8.53 -11.99
C GLU A 41 -3.41 7.08 -11.91
N ALA A 42 -3.39 6.38 -13.05
CA ALA A 42 -3.81 5.00 -13.08
C ALA A 42 -2.88 4.12 -12.25
N LEU A 43 -3.47 3.38 -11.31
CA LEU A 43 -2.81 2.31 -10.54
C LEU A 43 -2.81 1.01 -11.34
N ALA A 44 -3.97 0.64 -11.88
CA ALA A 44 -4.16 -0.60 -12.63
C ALA A 44 -5.34 -0.46 -13.60
N SER A 45 -5.45 -1.43 -14.51
CA SER A 45 -6.68 -1.69 -15.26
C SER A 45 -7.20 -3.10 -14.97
N ALA A 46 -8.51 -3.28 -15.08
CA ALA A 46 -9.18 -4.56 -14.97
C ALA A 46 -9.95 -4.86 -16.27
N PRO A 47 -10.45 -6.09 -16.46
CA PRO A 47 -11.36 -6.40 -17.57
C PRO A 47 -12.51 -5.40 -17.69
N ASP A 48 -13.17 -5.39 -18.84
CA ASP A 48 -14.27 -4.47 -19.19
C ASP A 48 -13.87 -2.98 -19.24
N GLY A 49 -12.57 -2.70 -19.38
CA GLY A 49 -12.05 -1.33 -19.51
C GLY A 49 -12.08 -0.53 -18.21
N LEU A 50 -12.24 -1.19 -17.06
CA LEU A 50 -12.17 -0.53 -15.76
C LEU A 50 -10.74 -0.06 -15.49
N VAL A 51 -10.57 1.22 -15.19
CA VAL A 51 -9.32 1.82 -14.72
C VAL A 51 -9.47 2.15 -13.24
N LEU A 52 -8.48 1.77 -12.46
CA LEU A 52 -8.35 2.07 -11.04
C LEU A 52 -7.32 3.18 -10.88
N ASP A 53 -7.71 4.31 -10.31
CA ASP A 53 -6.79 5.39 -9.99
C ASP A 53 -6.15 5.22 -8.61
N MET A 54 -5.04 5.92 -8.36
CA MET A 54 -4.37 5.91 -7.07
C MET A 54 -5.32 6.32 -5.95
N PRO A 55 -5.47 5.49 -4.89
CA PRO A 55 -6.36 5.80 -3.77
C PRO A 55 -5.69 6.67 -2.70
N ILE A 56 -4.38 6.86 -2.77
CA ILE A 56 -3.56 7.56 -1.76
C ILE A 56 -2.66 8.58 -2.47
N ALA A 57 -2.49 9.76 -1.86
CA ALA A 57 -1.58 10.78 -2.38
C ALA A 57 -0.17 10.19 -2.59
N GLN A 58 0.40 10.38 -3.77
CA GLN A 58 1.65 9.73 -4.23
C GLN A 58 2.81 9.87 -3.23
N GLY A 59 2.96 11.03 -2.60
CA GLY A 59 3.99 11.28 -1.58
C GLY A 59 3.77 10.55 -0.24
N ARG A 60 2.66 9.83 -0.08
CA ARG A 60 2.30 9.03 1.12
C ARG A 60 2.39 7.53 0.89
N ILE A 61 2.57 7.10 -0.35
CA ILE A 61 2.65 5.68 -0.70
C ILE A 61 4.01 5.15 -0.28
N THR A 62 4.02 4.02 0.44
CA THR A 62 5.24 3.36 0.91
C THR A 62 5.61 2.15 0.07
N ALA A 63 4.61 1.46 -0.50
CA ALA A 63 4.79 0.37 -1.46
C ALA A 63 3.50 0.14 -2.25
N VAL A 64 3.60 -0.47 -3.43
CA VAL A 64 2.47 -1.02 -4.19
C VAL A 64 2.78 -2.48 -4.45
N VAL A 65 1.89 -3.39 -3.99
CA VAL A 65 2.13 -4.83 -4.04
C VAL A 65 0.91 -5.53 -4.65
N TYR A 66 1.11 -6.22 -5.76
CA TYR A 66 0.09 -7.07 -6.37
C TYR A 66 0.25 -8.51 -5.89
N HIS A 67 -0.86 -9.21 -5.65
CA HIS A 67 -0.86 -10.61 -5.27
C HIS A 67 -2.17 -11.31 -5.63
N GLY A 68 -2.14 -12.64 -5.64
CA GLY A 68 -3.36 -13.44 -5.77
C GLY A 68 -4.19 -13.40 -4.49
N VAL A 69 -5.47 -13.70 -4.61
CA VAL A 69 -6.43 -13.74 -3.48
C VAL A 69 -7.11 -15.10 -3.38
N GLY A 70 -7.80 -15.35 -2.27
CA GLY A 70 -8.58 -16.55 -2.05
C GLY A 70 -9.96 -16.54 -2.75
N ASN A 71 -10.37 -15.41 -3.31
CA ASN A 71 -11.65 -15.27 -4.00
C ASN A 71 -11.52 -15.76 -5.46
N PRO A 72 -12.20 -16.86 -5.87
CA PRO A 72 -12.10 -17.38 -7.24
C PRO A 72 -12.74 -16.45 -8.28
N GLU A 73 -13.63 -15.55 -7.87
CA GLU A 73 -14.30 -14.57 -8.74
C GLU A 73 -13.46 -13.29 -8.92
N ALA A 74 -12.27 -13.19 -8.31
CA ALA A 74 -11.39 -12.06 -8.47
C ALA A 74 -10.92 -11.93 -9.92
N LEU A 75 -10.99 -10.70 -10.42
CA LEU A 75 -10.54 -10.37 -11.76
C LEU A 75 -9.04 -10.02 -11.73
N PRO A 76 -8.26 -10.43 -12.76
CA PRO A 76 -6.87 -10.04 -12.84
C PRO A 76 -6.75 -8.54 -13.07
N LEU A 77 -5.88 -7.89 -12.30
CA LEU A 77 -5.50 -6.50 -12.48
C LEU A 77 -4.25 -6.44 -13.37
N THR A 78 -4.25 -5.57 -14.35
CA THR A 78 -3.06 -5.25 -15.13
C THR A 78 -2.38 -4.04 -14.49
N PRO A 79 -1.20 -4.21 -13.83
CA PRO A 79 -0.51 -3.12 -13.18
C PRO A 79 -0.13 -2.01 -14.13
N ASN A 80 -0.23 -0.74 -13.69
CA ASN A 80 0.37 0.40 -14.37
C ASN A 80 1.70 0.74 -13.69
N GLY A 81 2.75 1.03 -14.48
CA GLY A 81 4.07 1.37 -13.96
C GLY A 81 5.12 0.29 -14.23
N HIS A 82 6.13 0.18 -13.34
CA HIS A 82 7.25 -0.74 -13.52
C HIS A 82 7.41 -1.71 -12.36
N GLN A 83 7.62 -2.98 -12.69
CA GLN A 83 7.82 -4.02 -11.69
C GLN A 83 9.24 -3.96 -11.11
N LEU A 84 9.33 -3.78 -9.77
CA LEU A 84 10.61 -3.64 -9.05
C LEU A 84 11.30 -4.98 -8.79
N ASN A 85 10.56 -6.05 -8.63
CA ASN A 85 11.09 -7.40 -8.40
C ASN A 85 11.04 -8.30 -9.65
N ALA A 86 10.97 -7.71 -10.83
CA ALA A 86 11.13 -8.45 -12.09
C ALA A 86 12.58 -8.99 -12.18
N GLY A 87 12.74 -10.24 -12.64
CA GLY A 87 14.07 -10.83 -12.85
C GLY A 87 14.93 -10.03 -13.83
N LEU A 88 16.26 -10.19 -13.77
CA LEU A 88 17.23 -9.44 -14.59
C LEU A 88 16.91 -9.41 -16.09
N LEU A 89 16.39 -10.50 -16.65
CA LEU A 89 16.04 -10.58 -18.08
C LEU A 89 14.85 -9.69 -18.44
N ALA A 90 13.84 -9.58 -17.56
CA ALA A 90 12.71 -8.69 -17.76
C ALA A 90 13.12 -7.23 -17.65
N SER A 91 14.02 -6.91 -16.71
CA SER A 91 14.57 -5.56 -16.54
C SER A 91 15.36 -5.09 -17.76
N ILE A 92 16.14 -5.98 -18.39
CA ILE A 92 16.87 -5.69 -19.65
C ILE A 92 15.89 -5.50 -20.81
N GLY A 93 14.83 -6.33 -20.90
CA GLY A 93 13.79 -6.20 -21.92
C GLY A 93 13.08 -4.85 -21.84
N ASN A 94 12.72 -4.39 -20.67
CA ASN A 94 12.10 -3.10 -20.43
C ASN A 94 13.02 -1.92 -20.79
N LEU A 95 14.31 -2.02 -20.49
CA LEU A 95 15.32 -1.02 -20.84
C LEU A 95 15.51 -0.91 -22.38
N LEU A 96 15.56 -2.05 -23.08
CA LEU A 96 15.71 -2.10 -24.53
C LEU A 96 14.46 -1.67 -25.29
N ALA A 97 13.28 -1.88 -24.70
CA ALA A 97 12.00 -1.43 -25.30
C ALA A 97 11.79 0.08 -25.24
N GLY A 98 12.70 0.84 -24.61
CA GLY A 98 12.55 2.29 -24.46
C GLY A 98 11.32 2.68 -23.64
N ALA A 99 10.72 1.73 -22.93
CA ALA A 99 9.63 1.95 -22.01
C ALA A 99 10.19 2.69 -20.80
N GLY A 100 10.34 3.99 -20.93
CA GLY A 100 10.33 4.88 -19.78
C GLY A 100 8.97 4.65 -19.11
N SER A 101 8.91 3.68 -18.19
CA SER A 101 7.68 3.32 -17.50
C SER A 101 7.24 4.53 -16.70
N GLN A 102 6.32 5.28 -17.27
CA GLN A 102 5.56 6.29 -16.57
C GLN A 102 4.66 5.53 -15.61
N GLY A 103 4.66 5.91 -14.34
CA GLY A 103 3.86 5.29 -13.32
C GLY A 103 4.67 4.75 -12.14
N PRO A 104 4.00 4.32 -11.06
CA PRO A 104 4.62 3.91 -9.81
C PRO A 104 5.41 2.61 -9.97
N GLY A 105 6.46 2.46 -9.14
CA GLY A 105 7.10 1.17 -8.95
C GLY A 105 6.19 0.23 -8.16
N TYR A 106 6.10 -1.04 -8.57
CA TYR A 106 5.30 -2.05 -7.87
C TYR A 106 6.02 -3.39 -7.74
N TYR A 107 5.56 -4.19 -6.81
CA TYR A 107 5.99 -5.57 -6.59
C TYR A 107 4.86 -6.53 -6.97
N ILE A 108 5.21 -7.74 -7.42
CA ILE A 108 4.27 -8.85 -7.58
C ILE A 108 4.75 -9.97 -6.65
N THR A 109 3.82 -10.53 -5.86
CA THR A 109 4.07 -11.70 -5.04
C THR A 109 3.19 -12.85 -5.51
N SER A 110 3.78 -14.06 -5.61
CA SER A 110 3.02 -15.26 -5.95
C SER A 110 2.15 -15.68 -4.76
N GLY A 111 0.93 -16.11 -5.04
CA GLY A 111 0.02 -16.66 -4.03
C GLY A 111 -1.46 -16.37 -4.36
N GLY A 112 -2.33 -17.18 -3.78
CA GLY A 112 -3.76 -17.09 -4.02
C GLY A 112 -4.24 -17.91 -5.23
N SER A 113 -5.56 -18.08 -5.35
CA SER A 113 -6.21 -18.87 -6.41
C SER A 113 -7.05 -18.02 -7.37
N GLY A 114 -7.39 -16.79 -6.98
CA GLY A 114 -8.22 -15.89 -7.77
C GLY A 114 -7.42 -14.78 -8.43
N GLY A 115 -7.70 -14.46 -9.71
CA GLY A 115 -7.05 -13.42 -10.49
C GLY A 115 -5.56 -13.65 -10.80
N GLY A 116 -5.05 -14.87 -10.60
CA GLY A 116 -3.62 -15.14 -10.70
C GLY A 116 -2.81 -14.35 -9.67
N ASP A 117 -1.58 -13.98 -10.00
CA ASP A 117 -0.70 -13.21 -9.11
C ASP A 117 -1.08 -11.70 -9.01
N THR A 118 -2.12 -11.27 -9.69
CA THR A 118 -2.59 -9.87 -9.69
C THR A 118 -4.09 -9.76 -9.38
N GLY A 119 -4.67 -10.72 -8.64
CA GLY A 119 -6.09 -10.69 -8.24
C GLY A 119 -6.46 -9.53 -7.32
N SER A 120 -5.47 -8.89 -6.71
CA SER A 120 -5.62 -7.70 -5.87
C SER A 120 -4.38 -6.82 -5.89
N VAL A 121 -4.52 -5.61 -5.34
CA VAL A 121 -3.41 -4.70 -5.08
C VAL A 121 -3.52 -4.11 -3.67
N ASP A 122 -2.39 -4.10 -2.98
CA ASP A 122 -2.17 -3.44 -1.70
C ASP A 122 -1.40 -2.14 -1.93
N VAL A 123 -1.98 -1.01 -1.53
CA VAL A 123 -1.32 0.29 -1.56
C VAL A 123 -0.92 0.68 -0.14
N GLY A 124 0.38 0.53 0.15
CA GLY A 124 0.98 0.76 1.45
C GLY A 124 1.03 2.23 1.83
N ALA A 125 0.66 2.53 3.07
CA ALA A 125 0.82 3.85 3.68
C ALA A 125 0.73 3.76 5.21
N VAL A 126 1.24 4.77 5.89
CA VAL A 126 1.14 4.86 7.35
C VAL A 126 -0.33 4.89 7.77
N ALA A 127 -0.67 4.19 8.86
CA ALA A 127 -2.02 4.19 9.44
C ALA A 127 -2.52 5.63 9.69
N GLY A 128 -3.78 5.89 9.35
CA GLY A 128 -4.38 7.23 9.42
C GLY A 128 -4.25 8.06 8.14
N THR A 129 -3.44 7.64 7.16
CA THR A 129 -3.36 8.30 5.84
C THR A 129 -4.72 8.28 5.14
N ASN A 130 -5.11 9.39 4.50
CA ASN A 130 -6.37 9.50 3.78
C ASN A 130 -6.42 8.55 2.57
N VAL A 131 -7.56 7.92 2.40
CA VAL A 131 -7.88 7.01 1.28
C VAL A 131 -9.03 7.61 0.48
N TYR A 132 -8.86 7.66 -0.84
CA TYR A 132 -9.83 8.19 -1.79
C TYR A 132 -10.38 7.07 -2.68
N SER A 133 -11.51 7.33 -3.32
CA SER A 133 -12.06 6.36 -4.26
C SER A 133 -11.13 6.17 -5.46
N PRO A 134 -10.80 4.92 -5.82
CA PRO A 134 -10.01 4.65 -7.03
C PRO A 134 -10.84 4.68 -8.32
N VAL A 135 -12.15 4.85 -8.21
CA VAL A 135 -13.08 4.86 -9.36
C VAL A 135 -14.21 5.85 -9.15
N ASP A 136 -14.80 6.31 -10.23
CA ASP A 136 -16.14 6.87 -10.22
C ASP A 136 -17.16 5.75 -10.01
N GLY A 137 -18.11 5.93 -9.10
CA GLY A 137 -19.05 4.85 -8.84
C GLY A 137 -20.01 5.16 -7.69
N ARG A 138 -20.62 4.10 -7.18
CA ARG A 138 -21.58 4.15 -6.07
C ARG A 138 -21.23 3.14 -4.98
N ILE A 139 -21.28 3.55 -3.73
CA ILE A 139 -21.14 2.64 -2.59
C ILE A 139 -22.36 1.70 -2.55
N VAL A 140 -22.14 0.41 -2.69
CA VAL A 140 -23.21 -0.60 -2.68
C VAL A 140 -23.25 -1.39 -1.37
N SER A 141 -22.13 -1.45 -0.64
CA SER A 141 -22.07 -2.15 0.65
C SER A 141 -21.02 -1.53 1.55
N MET A 142 -21.30 -1.57 2.85
CA MET A 142 -20.32 -1.25 3.90
C MET A 142 -20.54 -2.22 5.06
N ARG A 143 -19.49 -2.89 5.51
CA ARG A 143 -19.56 -3.83 6.64
C ARG A 143 -18.27 -3.83 7.45
N PRO A 144 -18.28 -4.21 8.74
CA PRO A 144 -17.07 -4.33 9.52
C PRO A 144 -16.10 -5.34 8.91
N TYR A 145 -14.79 -5.04 8.97
CA TYR A 145 -13.72 -5.99 8.71
C TYR A 145 -13.30 -6.66 10.01
N ILE A 146 -13.57 -7.96 10.13
CA ILE A 146 -13.41 -8.71 11.37
C ILE A 146 -12.20 -9.63 11.27
N ILE A 147 -11.26 -9.52 12.21
CA ILE A 147 -10.15 -10.46 12.41
C ILE A 147 -10.23 -10.96 13.84
N ASN A 148 -10.28 -12.29 14.03
CA ASN A 148 -10.36 -12.93 15.34
C ASN A 148 -11.48 -12.37 16.23
N GLY A 149 -12.66 -12.13 15.64
CA GLY A 149 -13.85 -11.63 16.36
C GLY A 149 -13.84 -10.13 16.71
N LYS A 150 -12.80 -9.39 16.35
CA LYS A 150 -12.69 -7.96 16.58
C LYS A 150 -12.74 -7.17 15.26
N ALA A 151 -13.48 -6.06 15.26
CA ALA A 151 -13.50 -5.13 14.13
C ALA A 151 -12.19 -4.31 14.09
N TRP A 152 -11.51 -4.34 12.94
CA TRP A 152 -10.25 -3.64 12.69
C TRP A 152 -10.36 -2.57 11.61
N GLY A 153 -11.53 -2.41 11.02
CA GLY A 153 -11.82 -1.48 9.96
C GLY A 153 -13.13 -1.86 9.29
N SER A 154 -13.25 -1.54 8.03
CA SER A 154 -14.44 -1.84 7.21
C SER A 154 -14.06 -2.43 5.87
N VAL A 155 -15.00 -3.16 5.31
CA VAL A 155 -15.07 -3.54 3.90
C VAL A 155 -16.04 -2.58 3.24
N ILE A 156 -15.60 -1.90 2.19
CA ILE A 156 -16.41 -1.00 1.38
C ILE A 156 -16.49 -1.60 -0.01
N GLN A 157 -17.69 -1.73 -0.55
CA GLN A 157 -17.89 -2.18 -1.93
C GLN A 157 -18.44 -1.04 -2.77
N ILE A 158 -17.79 -0.82 -3.92
CA ILE A 158 -18.13 0.20 -4.90
C ILE A 158 -18.52 -0.51 -6.20
N GLN A 159 -19.64 -0.12 -6.77
CA GLN A 159 -19.98 -0.46 -8.15
C GLN A 159 -19.45 0.65 -9.05
N PRO A 160 -18.44 0.38 -9.90
CA PRO A 160 -17.91 1.38 -10.82
C PRO A 160 -18.94 1.81 -11.86
N ALA A 161 -18.97 3.11 -12.18
CA ALA A 161 -19.90 3.64 -13.19
C ALA A 161 -19.52 3.16 -14.61
N SER A 162 -18.23 3.00 -14.89
CA SER A 162 -17.71 2.54 -16.19
C SER A 162 -17.84 1.02 -16.42
N ALA A 163 -17.97 0.22 -15.32
CA ALA A 163 -18.05 -1.24 -15.37
C ALA A 163 -19.08 -1.77 -14.35
N PRO A 164 -20.39 -1.61 -14.58
CA PRO A 164 -21.43 -1.97 -13.60
C PRO A 164 -21.52 -3.48 -13.29
N ALA A 165 -20.92 -4.33 -14.13
CA ALA A 165 -20.81 -5.77 -13.90
C ALA A 165 -19.68 -6.14 -12.93
N VAL A 166 -18.90 -5.15 -12.44
CA VAL A 166 -17.81 -5.34 -11.51
C VAL A 166 -18.15 -4.75 -10.14
N ILE A 167 -17.67 -5.40 -9.09
CA ILE A 167 -17.63 -4.86 -7.72
C ILE A 167 -16.18 -4.66 -7.33
N LEU A 168 -15.86 -3.45 -6.91
CA LEU A 168 -14.57 -3.14 -6.31
C LEU A 168 -14.70 -3.23 -4.80
N THR A 169 -13.94 -4.13 -4.19
CA THR A 169 -13.91 -4.34 -2.73
C THR A 169 -12.66 -3.67 -2.16
N ILE A 170 -12.87 -2.76 -1.21
CA ILE A 170 -11.80 -2.03 -0.52
C ILE A 170 -11.84 -2.43 0.95
N THR A 171 -10.70 -2.88 1.50
CA THR A 171 -10.57 -3.26 2.90
C THR A 171 -9.43 -2.52 3.59
N ASN A 172 -9.22 -2.80 4.87
CA ASN A 172 -8.17 -2.20 5.70
C ASN A 172 -8.34 -0.67 5.86
N ILE A 173 -9.58 -0.21 5.95
CA ILE A 173 -9.93 1.21 5.98
C ILE A 173 -10.86 1.53 7.16
N HIS A 174 -10.61 2.63 7.85
CA HIS A 174 -11.58 3.26 8.74
C HIS A 174 -12.42 4.24 7.92
N PRO A 175 -13.71 3.99 7.69
CA PRO A 175 -14.53 4.81 6.80
C PRO A 175 -14.70 6.23 7.35
N ALA A 176 -14.80 7.19 6.44
CA ALA A 176 -15.19 8.56 6.79
C ALA A 176 -16.62 8.57 7.35
N ARG A 177 -16.88 9.37 8.38
CA ARG A 177 -18.20 9.43 9.04
C ARG A 177 -19.33 9.84 8.11
N SER A 178 -19.02 10.58 7.04
CA SER A 178 -19.97 11.03 6.02
C SER A 178 -20.25 9.99 4.94
N LEU A 179 -19.49 8.89 4.90
CA LEU A 179 -19.64 7.86 3.88
C LEU A 179 -20.84 6.98 4.22
N THR A 180 -21.73 6.78 3.25
CA THR A 180 -22.95 5.96 3.41
C THR A 180 -23.17 5.06 2.21
N VAL A 181 -23.86 3.94 2.40
CA VAL A 181 -24.36 3.11 1.30
C VAL A 181 -25.30 3.94 0.43
N GLY A 182 -25.13 3.83 -0.88
CA GLY A 182 -25.89 4.62 -1.86
C GLY A 182 -25.22 5.94 -2.26
N ALA A 183 -24.16 6.38 -1.55
CA ALA A 183 -23.42 7.58 -1.92
C ALA A 183 -22.68 7.40 -3.26
N THR A 184 -22.70 8.44 -4.10
CA THR A 184 -21.84 8.54 -5.28
C THR A 184 -20.45 8.98 -4.86
N VAL A 185 -19.43 8.39 -5.45
CA VAL A 185 -18.03 8.70 -5.22
C VAL A 185 -17.33 8.99 -6.55
N GLY A 186 -16.37 9.90 -6.53
CA GLY A 186 -15.51 10.26 -7.67
C GLY A 186 -14.08 9.79 -7.45
N ALA A 187 -13.47 9.28 -8.52
CA ALA A 187 -12.08 8.85 -8.56
C ALA A 187 -11.13 9.96 -8.07
N ALA A 188 -10.16 9.61 -7.26
CA ALA A 188 -9.14 10.50 -6.70
C ALA A 188 -9.68 11.75 -5.94
N THR A 189 -11.01 11.90 -5.81
CA THR A 189 -11.63 13.10 -5.22
C THR A 189 -12.47 12.81 -3.97
N SER A 190 -13.25 11.73 -3.98
CA SER A 190 -14.11 11.37 -2.85
C SER A 190 -13.31 10.59 -1.80
N ARG A 191 -13.14 11.19 -0.62
CA ARG A 191 -12.47 10.55 0.50
C ARG A 191 -13.35 9.44 1.07
N LEU A 192 -12.85 8.20 1.05
CA LEU A 192 -13.52 7.03 1.61
C LEU A 192 -13.25 6.88 3.11
N GLY A 193 -12.06 7.26 3.56
CA GLY A 193 -11.67 7.09 4.96
C GLY A 193 -10.17 7.26 5.18
N THR A 194 -9.61 6.45 6.07
CA THR A 194 -8.18 6.41 6.38
C THR A 194 -7.68 4.98 6.50
N VAL A 195 -6.40 4.74 6.19
CA VAL A 195 -5.73 3.44 6.36
C VAL A 195 -5.85 2.98 7.81
N ALA A 196 -6.32 1.75 8.03
CA ALA A 196 -6.43 1.15 9.35
C ALA A 196 -5.07 0.64 9.86
N ASP A 197 -4.86 0.65 11.18
CA ASP A 197 -3.70 0.01 11.80
C ASP A 197 -3.98 -1.47 12.06
N LEU A 198 -3.52 -2.33 11.16
CA LEU A 198 -3.62 -3.79 11.27
C LEU A 198 -2.34 -4.45 11.78
N SER A 199 -1.27 -3.70 11.99
CA SER A 199 0.03 -4.24 12.42
C SER A 199 -0.03 -4.99 13.75
N LYS A 200 -1.01 -4.65 14.59
CA LYS A 200 -1.27 -5.31 15.88
C LYS A 200 -2.18 -6.54 15.79
N ALA A 201 -2.84 -6.74 14.64
CA ALA A 201 -3.77 -7.84 14.44
C ALA A 201 -3.13 -9.02 13.72
N VAL A 202 -2.35 -8.72 12.68
CA VAL A 202 -1.72 -9.70 11.81
C VAL A 202 -0.47 -9.10 11.15
N GLN A 203 0.53 -9.95 10.91
CA GLN A 203 1.71 -9.52 10.15
C GLN A 203 1.31 -9.15 8.73
N GLN A 204 1.71 -7.96 8.29
CA GLN A 204 1.37 -7.45 6.97
C GLN A 204 2.43 -7.87 5.95
N VAL A 205 2.02 -8.45 4.82
CA VAL A 205 2.93 -8.86 3.73
C VAL A 205 3.65 -7.63 3.14
N VAL A 206 2.97 -6.51 3.07
CA VAL A 206 3.52 -5.23 2.58
C VAL A 206 4.74 -4.77 3.38
N ALA A 207 4.86 -5.16 4.67
CA ALA A 207 6.02 -4.86 5.50
C ALA A 207 7.34 -5.45 4.96
N ASN A 208 7.29 -6.43 4.05
CA ASN A 208 8.49 -6.96 3.39
C ASN A 208 9.03 -6.02 2.29
N PHE A 209 8.26 -5.01 1.88
CA PHE A 209 8.56 -4.10 0.77
C PHE A 209 8.68 -2.64 1.19
N THR A 210 8.55 -2.37 2.48
CA THR A 210 8.62 -1.03 3.06
C THR A 210 9.38 -1.05 4.38
N SER A 211 9.81 0.12 4.86
CA SER A 211 10.48 0.25 6.17
C SER A 211 9.52 0.51 7.34
N ASP A 212 8.23 0.58 7.07
CA ASP A 212 7.19 0.80 8.07
C ASP A 212 6.48 -0.51 8.48
N ALA A 213 5.37 -0.41 9.20
CA ALA A 213 4.60 -1.57 9.67
C ALA A 213 3.80 -2.30 8.57
N GLY A 214 3.88 -1.84 7.31
CA GLY A 214 3.19 -2.43 6.16
C GLY A 214 1.67 -2.23 6.16
N ASN A 215 1.14 -1.26 6.92
CA ASN A 215 -0.27 -0.91 6.82
C ASN A 215 -0.59 -0.44 5.40
N HIS A 216 -1.76 -0.80 4.89
CA HIS A 216 -2.13 -0.58 3.50
C HIS A 216 -3.64 -0.53 3.33
N VAL A 217 -4.11 0.00 2.23
CA VAL A 217 -5.44 -0.26 1.70
C VAL A 217 -5.35 -1.43 0.71
N HIS A 218 -6.24 -2.40 0.86
CA HIS A 218 -6.36 -3.56 -0.04
C HIS A 218 -7.51 -3.35 -1.00
N ILE A 219 -7.29 -3.62 -2.29
CA ILE A 219 -8.25 -3.42 -3.37
C ILE A 219 -8.33 -4.69 -4.23
N GLU A 220 -9.56 -5.19 -4.39
CA GLU A 220 -9.89 -6.36 -5.21
C GLU A 220 -11.04 -6.01 -6.15
N ALA A 221 -10.95 -6.42 -7.42
CA ALA A 221 -12.06 -6.35 -8.36
C ALA A 221 -12.64 -7.76 -8.54
N SER A 222 -13.96 -7.90 -8.55
CA SER A 222 -14.64 -9.17 -8.79
C SER A 222 -15.91 -8.98 -9.62
N GLN A 223 -16.41 -10.05 -10.23
CA GLN A 223 -17.71 -10.02 -10.91
C GLN A 223 -18.82 -9.65 -9.93
N ALA A 224 -19.71 -8.75 -10.33
CA ALA A 224 -20.93 -8.50 -9.57
C ALA A 224 -21.78 -9.78 -9.53
N PRO A 225 -22.38 -10.13 -8.36
CA PRO A 225 -23.32 -11.22 -8.31
C PRO A 225 -24.41 -11.04 -9.36
N ALA A 226 -24.68 -12.11 -10.13
CA ALA A 226 -25.79 -12.08 -11.08
C ALA A 226 -27.09 -11.74 -10.30
N THR A 227 -27.70 -10.61 -10.60
CA THR A 227 -29.02 -10.29 -10.08
C THR A 227 -29.96 -11.39 -10.60
N ALA A 228 -30.51 -12.22 -9.70
CA ALA A 228 -31.53 -13.17 -10.09
C ALA A 228 -32.64 -12.42 -10.84
N PRO A 229 -33.10 -12.91 -12.00
CA PRO A 229 -34.22 -12.27 -12.69
C PRO A 229 -35.40 -12.23 -11.72
N ILE A 230 -35.97 -11.05 -11.54
CA ILE A 230 -37.23 -10.91 -10.82
C ILE A 230 -38.31 -11.61 -11.67
N LEU A 231 -38.75 -12.80 -11.19
CA LEU A 231 -39.84 -13.55 -11.79
C LEU A 231 -41.19 -12.83 -11.55
#